data_74fab3273a9c05d3809cddd765fa52b6
#
_entry.id   74fab3273a9c05d3809cddd765fa52b6
#
_cell.length_a   1.000
_cell.length_b   1.000
_cell.length_c   1.000
_cell.angle_alpha   90.00
_cell.angle_beta   90.00
_cell.angle_gamma   90.00
#
_symmetry.space_group_name_H-M   'P 1'
#
loop_
_entity.id
_entity.type
_entity.pdbx_description
1 polymer ?
#
loop_
_entity_poly.entity_id
_entity_poly.type
_entity_poly.pdbx_seq_one_letter_code
_entity_poly.pdbx_strand_id
1 'polypeptide(L)'
;MLASPKALWDNSLLFIKDNVSEQQYNTWFRPIVFESYKPSTKTLLVQVPSPFVYEYLEQNYVGLLSKVLHRNFGDGIRLTYRVVAADKAPQVAQGVDADSADVEEVSQHAMYQNVPGAPAEMQQEDIDTQLDPKLTFTTYVEGESNKLPRSVGLSIAEHPNTTQFNPMFVYGPSGSGKTHLVNAIGLRAKQLYPQKRVLYVSARLFQTQYTDAVLHNASNDFINFYQSIDILIVDDVQDWAGKAKTLNTFFHIFNHLFRNGKRIILASDRPPVELKDMPDRLITRFSCGLVAELEKPNVELCEDIVSSQIRKDGLKIPKDVVSYIAQTCNGSVRDLQGALNGLLAYSIVYNSNIDIRLAERVVKRAVKVEESTKVLTLDEVVEAVCSHYKVTVAAVNSKSRKREYVEARQVAMYLAQKLIKMPASRVGKLIGNRDHSTVIHSTTKVEERLKVDVEFSDELTSIESGLKVKK
;
A
#
# COMPACT_ATOMS: atom_id res chain seq x y z
N MET A 1 -34.11 42.12 -14.86
CA MET A 1 -34.36 41.09 -13.85
C MET A 1 -33.05 40.36 -13.64
N LEU A 2 -32.48 40.42 -12.44
CA LEU A 2 -31.28 39.67 -12.11
C LEU A 2 -31.60 38.16 -12.10
N ALA A 3 -30.88 37.36 -12.87
CA ALA A 3 -31.08 35.92 -12.92
C ALA A 3 -30.90 35.31 -11.51
N SER A 4 -31.74 34.33 -11.16
CA SER A 4 -31.59 33.66 -9.86
C SER A 4 -30.24 32.95 -9.78
N PRO A 5 -29.61 32.86 -8.60
CA PRO A 5 -28.30 32.17 -8.45
C PRO A 5 -28.31 30.73 -8.98
N LYS A 6 -29.45 30.05 -8.86
CA LYS A 6 -29.61 28.70 -9.43
C LYS A 6 -29.59 28.74 -10.96
N ALA A 7 -30.24 29.73 -11.59
CA ALA A 7 -30.22 29.88 -13.05
C ALA A 7 -28.81 30.19 -13.57
N LEU A 8 -28.02 30.97 -12.81
CA LEU A 8 -26.60 31.21 -13.14
C LEU A 8 -25.77 29.95 -13.05
N TRP A 9 -26.04 29.10 -12.06
CA TRP A 9 -25.38 27.78 -11.94
C TRP A 9 -25.78 26.85 -13.11
N ASP A 10 -27.05 26.76 -13.42
CA ASP A 10 -27.55 25.96 -14.55
C ASP A 10 -26.93 26.41 -15.88
N ASN A 11 -26.79 27.72 -16.10
CA ASN A 11 -26.04 28.25 -17.24
C ASN A 11 -24.55 27.91 -17.22
N SER A 12 -23.96 27.85 -16.02
CA SER A 12 -22.57 27.41 -15.86
C SER A 12 -22.41 25.95 -16.27
N LEU A 13 -23.31 25.07 -15.87
CA LEU A 13 -23.32 23.67 -16.28
C LEU A 13 -23.54 23.51 -17.80
N LEU A 14 -24.39 24.31 -18.43
CA LEU A 14 -24.54 24.28 -19.88
C LEU A 14 -23.24 24.66 -20.60
N PHE A 15 -22.56 25.72 -20.14
CA PHE A 15 -21.31 26.12 -20.73
C PHE A 15 -20.20 25.04 -20.52
N ILE A 16 -20.16 24.40 -19.36
CA ILE A 16 -19.25 23.29 -19.10
C ILE A 16 -19.54 22.14 -20.06
N LYS A 17 -20.80 21.79 -20.26
CA LYS A 17 -21.25 20.75 -21.18
C LYS A 17 -20.74 20.97 -22.62
N ASP A 18 -20.69 22.21 -23.09
CA ASP A 18 -20.20 22.54 -24.42
C ASP A 18 -18.65 22.47 -24.54
N ASN A 19 -17.93 22.47 -23.41
CA ASN A 19 -16.46 22.47 -23.36
C ASN A 19 -15.81 21.15 -22.91
N VAL A 20 -16.64 20.16 -22.58
CA VAL A 20 -16.18 18.80 -22.20
C VAL A 20 -16.95 17.76 -23.01
N SER A 21 -16.44 16.52 -23.07
CA SER A 21 -17.20 15.46 -23.72
C SER A 21 -18.50 15.16 -22.95
N GLU A 22 -19.54 14.69 -23.65
CA GLU A 22 -20.83 14.35 -23.04
C GLU A 22 -20.65 13.33 -21.86
N GLN A 23 -19.70 12.45 -21.99
CA GLN A 23 -19.32 11.51 -20.96
C GLN A 23 -18.72 12.18 -19.73
N GLN A 24 -17.74 13.06 -19.93
CA GLN A 24 -17.10 13.81 -18.82
C GLN A 24 -18.16 14.66 -18.09
N TYR A 25 -19.09 15.28 -18.85
CA TYR A 25 -20.17 16.03 -18.27
C TYR A 25 -21.07 15.15 -17.40
N ASN A 26 -21.54 14.02 -17.93
CA ASN A 26 -22.45 13.11 -17.23
C ASN A 26 -21.81 12.49 -15.97
N THR A 27 -20.50 12.26 -16.00
CA THR A 27 -19.75 11.63 -14.89
C THR A 27 -19.40 12.62 -13.78
N TRP A 28 -18.92 13.81 -14.15
CA TRP A 28 -18.30 14.72 -13.19
C TRP A 28 -19.17 15.92 -12.81
N PHE A 29 -19.92 16.48 -13.75
CA PHE A 29 -20.64 17.74 -13.55
C PHE A 29 -22.14 17.55 -13.31
N ARG A 30 -22.75 16.61 -14.00
CA ARG A 30 -24.19 16.31 -13.83
C ARG A 30 -24.59 15.90 -12.41
N PRO A 31 -23.75 15.14 -11.65
CA PRO A 31 -24.06 14.79 -10.27
C PRO A 31 -23.93 15.95 -9.27
N ILE A 32 -23.38 17.10 -9.68
CA ILE A 32 -23.21 18.26 -8.80
C ILE A 32 -24.55 18.99 -8.66
N VAL A 33 -24.97 19.16 -7.42
CA VAL A 33 -26.23 19.83 -7.10
C VAL A 33 -25.98 21.21 -6.50
N PHE A 34 -26.61 22.26 -7.06
CA PHE A 34 -26.59 23.58 -6.46
C PHE A 34 -27.26 23.55 -5.08
N GLU A 35 -26.61 24.09 -4.06
CA GLU A 35 -27.19 24.19 -2.71
C GLU A 35 -27.53 25.64 -2.36
N SER A 36 -26.56 26.54 -2.38
CA SER A 36 -26.79 27.94 -2.02
C SER A 36 -25.72 28.88 -2.60
N TYR A 37 -26.06 30.16 -2.69
CA TYR A 37 -25.10 31.23 -2.99
C TYR A 37 -25.24 32.35 -1.96
N LYS A 38 -24.12 32.78 -1.36
CA LYS A 38 -24.07 33.89 -0.42
C LYS A 38 -23.43 35.11 -1.08
N PRO A 39 -24.25 36.17 -1.44
CA PRO A 39 -23.72 37.36 -2.12
C PRO A 39 -22.71 38.14 -1.28
N SER A 40 -22.88 38.17 0.05
CA SER A 40 -22.01 38.93 0.97
C SER A 40 -20.54 38.44 0.97
N THR A 41 -20.35 37.14 0.82
CA THR A 41 -19.01 36.48 0.80
C THR A 41 -18.63 35.97 -0.59
N LYS A 42 -19.53 36.21 -1.60
CA LYS A 42 -19.41 35.64 -2.95
C LYS A 42 -19.12 34.12 -2.95
N THR A 43 -19.74 33.39 -2.04
CA THR A 43 -19.47 31.95 -1.88
C THR A 43 -20.64 31.15 -2.49
N LEU A 44 -20.30 30.30 -3.45
CA LEU A 44 -21.17 29.33 -4.08
C LEU A 44 -20.98 27.96 -3.42
N LEU A 45 -22.01 27.40 -2.82
CA LEU A 45 -22.00 26.08 -2.21
C LEU A 45 -22.71 25.08 -3.11
N VAL A 46 -22.01 24.02 -3.46
CA VAL A 46 -22.53 22.90 -4.27
C VAL A 46 -22.35 21.57 -3.55
N GLN A 47 -23.25 20.64 -3.82
CA GLN A 47 -23.16 19.28 -3.29
C GLN A 47 -22.53 18.36 -4.32
N VAL A 48 -21.58 17.54 -3.88
CA VAL A 48 -20.92 16.48 -4.67
C VAL A 48 -21.17 15.11 -4.04
N PRO A 49 -21.30 14.05 -4.85
CA PRO A 49 -21.68 12.73 -4.35
C PRO A 49 -20.56 12.02 -3.54
N SER A 50 -19.30 12.39 -3.70
CA SER A 50 -18.21 11.77 -2.99
C SER A 50 -16.97 12.67 -2.88
N PRO A 51 -16.06 12.43 -1.90
CA PRO A 51 -14.77 13.13 -1.83
C PRO A 51 -13.92 12.96 -3.08
N PHE A 52 -14.01 11.81 -3.73
CA PHE A 52 -13.29 11.51 -4.97
C PHE A 52 -13.70 12.44 -6.13
N VAL A 53 -15.01 12.73 -6.28
CA VAL A 53 -15.49 13.67 -7.29
C VAL A 53 -14.95 15.07 -7.02
N TYR A 54 -14.94 15.51 -5.77
CA TYR A 54 -14.33 16.77 -5.35
C TYR A 54 -12.83 16.83 -5.71
N GLU A 55 -12.04 15.88 -5.27
CA GLU A 55 -10.59 15.84 -5.53
C GLU A 55 -10.29 15.82 -7.04
N TYR A 56 -11.07 15.08 -7.82
CA TYR A 56 -10.88 15.01 -9.26
C TYR A 56 -11.24 16.33 -9.98
N LEU A 57 -12.30 17.00 -9.56
CA LEU A 57 -12.69 18.32 -10.09
C LEU A 57 -11.60 19.37 -9.81
N GLU A 58 -11.07 19.39 -8.59
CA GLU A 58 -9.99 20.30 -8.18
C GLU A 58 -8.69 20.03 -8.93
N GLN A 59 -8.35 18.76 -9.20
CA GLN A 59 -7.11 18.44 -9.92
C GLN A 59 -7.19 18.69 -11.43
N ASN A 60 -8.35 18.47 -12.06
CA ASN A 60 -8.43 18.41 -13.52
C ASN A 60 -9.27 19.54 -14.15
N TYR A 61 -10.16 20.17 -13.41
CA TYR A 61 -11.14 21.12 -13.97
C TYR A 61 -11.16 22.48 -13.27
N VAL A 62 -10.22 22.79 -12.35
CA VAL A 62 -10.14 24.11 -11.67
C VAL A 62 -10.15 25.25 -12.66
N GLY A 63 -9.33 25.19 -13.70
CA GLY A 63 -9.26 26.25 -14.71
C GLY A 63 -10.55 26.44 -15.51
N LEU A 64 -11.31 25.38 -15.80
CA LEU A 64 -12.59 25.45 -16.47
C LEU A 64 -13.67 26.00 -15.53
N LEU A 65 -13.75 25.47 -14.31
CA LEU A 65 -14.69 25.93 -13.27
C LEU A 65 -14.48 27.42 -12.95
N SER A 66 -13.24 27.82 -12.73
CA SER A 66 -12.89 29.22 -12.48
C SER A 66 -13.37 30.12 -13.61
N LYS A 67 -13.02 29.84 -14.86
CA LYS A 67 -13.46 30.65 -16.03
C LYS A 67 -14.98 30.77 -16.13
N VAL A 68 -15.69 29.67 -15.93
CA VAL A 68 -17.15 29.64 -16.07
C VAL A 68 -17.84 30.36 -14.92
N LEU A 69 -17.33 30.19 -13.70
CA LEU A 69 -17.90 30.87 -12.53
C LEU A 69 -17.62 32.37 -12.54
N HIS A 70 -16.41 32.81 -12.90
CA HIS A 70 -16.12 34.25 -13.09
C HIS A 70 -17.04 34.91 -14.13
N ARG A 71 -17.31 34.19 -15.24
CA ARG A 71 -18.20 34.70 -16.28
C ARG A 71 -19.62 34.91 -15.81
N ASN A 72 -20.18 34.01 -15.00
CA ASN A 72 -21.59 33.98 -14.63
C ASN A 72 -21.89 34.69 -13.30
N PHE A 73 -20.93 34.63 -12.33
CA PHE A 73 -21.09 35.19 -10.98
C PHE A 73 -20.19 36.40 -10.71
N GLY A 74 -19.26 36.72 -11.63
CA GLY A 74 -18.32 37.85 -11.48
C GLY A 74 -17.06 37.50 -10.69
N ASP A 75 -16.14 38.48 -10.62
CA ASP A 75 -14.81 38.30 -10.00
C ASP A 75 -14.92 38.12 -8.50
N GLY A 76 -14.00 37.29 -7.95
CA GLY A 76 -13.90 36.98 -6.53
C GLY A 76 -14.93 35.93 -6.05
N ILE A 77 -15.50 35.14 -6.95
CA ILE A 77 -16.36 33.99 -6.61
C ILE A 77 -15.54 32.89 -5.96
N ARG A 78 -16.04 32.34 -4.86
CA ARG A 78 -15.46 31.19 -4.17
C ARG A 78 -16.39 29.98 -4.31
N LEU A 79 -15.87 28.88 -4.81
CA LEU A 79 -16.60 27.60 -4.89
C LEU A 79 -16.30 26.77 -3.65
N THR A 80 -17.35 26.30 -3.00
CA THR A 80 -17.24 25.44 -1.81
C THR A 80 -18.05 24.17 -2.07
N TYR A 81 -17.52 23.04 -1.71
CA TYR A 81 -18.16 21.74 -1.92
C TYR A 81 -18.69 21.18 -0.61
N ARG A 82 -19.88 20.59 -0.65
CA ARG A 82 -20.41 19.75 0.40
C ARG A 82 -20.52 18.31 -0.12
N VAL A 83 -19.84 17.39 0.55
CA VAL A 83 -19.93 15.97 0.21
C VAL A 83 -21.16 15.38 0.87
N VAL A 84 -22.07 14.81 0.08
CA VAL A 84 -23.24 14.10 0.59
C VAL A 84 -22.86 12.64 0.82
N ALA A 85 -22.36 12.32 2.02
CA ALA A 85 -22.22 10.92 2.42
C ALA A 85 -23.61 10.38 2.79
N ALA A 86 -23.97 9.23 2.27
CA ALA A 86 -25.10 8.47 2.79
C ALA A 86 -24.85 8.19 4.27
N ASP A 87 -25.68 8.81 5.15
CA ASP A 87 -25.61 8.71 6.62
C ASP A 87 -24.34 9.27 7.31
N LYS A 88 -24.25 10.59 7.44
CA LYS A 88 -23.88 11.37 8.64
C LYS A 88 -23.57 12.83 8.31
N ALA A 89 -23.64 13.71 9.32
CA ALA A 89 -23.62 15.17 9.26
C ALA A 89 -22.61 15.82 8.27
N PRO A 90 -22.96 16.95 7.65
CA PRO A 90 -22.25 17.55 6.52
C PRO A 90 -20.88 18.11 6.94
N GLN A 91 -19.81 17.64 6.32
CA GLN A 91 -18.50 18.29 6.36
C GLN A 91 -18.40 19.29 5.21
N VAL A 92 -18.05 20.54 5.53
CA VAL A 92 -17.83 21.61 4.55
C VAL A 92 -16.34 21.68 4.23
N ALA A 93 -15.96 21.29 3.03
CA ALA A 93 -14.60 21.51 2.53
C ALA A 93 -14.51 22.90 1.88
N GLN A 94 -13.53 23.71 2.26
CA GLN A 94 -13.29 25.04 1.68
C GLN A 94 -12.48 24.90 0.39
N GLY A 95 -13.04 25.38 -0.71
CA GLY A 95 -12.37 25.45 -2.01
C GLY A 95 -11.47 26.69 -2.13
N VAL A 96 -10.49 26.59 -3.02
CA VAL A 96 -9.40 27.54 -3.23
C VAL A 96 -9.87 28.91 -3.75
N ASP A 97 -9.25 29.99 -3.29
CA ASP A 97 -9.40 31.34 -3.83
C ASP A 97 -8.79 31.42 -5.25
N ALA A 98 -9.53 32.01 -6.19
CA ALA A 98 -9.17 32.07 -7.60
C ALA A 98 -8.06 33.08 -7.96
N ASP A 99 -7.31 33.61 -6.99
CA ASP A 99 -6.33 34.71 -7.17
C ASP A 99 -4.88 34.36 -6.82
N SER A 100 -4.45 33.10 -6.90
CA SER A 100 -3.02 32.78 -6.73
C SER A 100 -2.51 31.81 -7.79
N ALA A 101 -2.03 32.41 -8.88
CA ALA A 101 -1.10 31.79 -9.79
C ALA A 101 0.31 31.85 -9.16
N ASP A 102 0.62 30.96 -8.21
CA ASP A 102 1.98 30.63 -7.74
C ASP A 102 1.89 29.42 -6.79
N VAL A 103 1.88 28.22 -7.35
CA VAL A 103 1.65 26.96 -6.59
C VAL A 103 2.86 26.01 -6.67
N GLU A 104 4.08 26.47 -6.82
CA GLU A 104 5.25 25.56 -6.76
C GLU A 104 6.16 25.70 -5.54
N GLU A 105 5.97 26.68 -4.64
CA GLU A 105 6.86 26.84 -3.48
C GLU A 105 6.28 26.46 -2.11
N VAL A 106 4.98 26.14 -2.00
CA VAL A 106 4.32 25.98 -0.69
C VAL A 106 4.52 24.57 -0.09
N SER A 107 4.89 23.58 -0.89
CA SER A 107 5.07 22.20 -0.37
C SER A 107 6.38 21.94 0.37
N GLN A 108 7.39 22.81 0.25
CA GLN A 108 8.66 22.63 0.96
C GLN A 108 8.74 23.38 2.28
N HIS A 109 7.96 24.44 2.48
CA HIS A 109 8.02 25.23 3.72
C HIS A 109 7.23 24.63 4.89
N ALA A 110 6.18 23.87 4.62
CA ALA A 110 5.39 23.15 5.65
C ALA A 110 6.16 22.00 6.31
N MET A 111 7.18 21.45 5.65
CA MET A 111 8.03 20.39 6.22
C MET A 111 9.04 20.90 7.28
N TYR A 112 9.30 22.21 7.37
CA TYR A 112 10.34 22.76 8.23
C TYR A 112 9.81 23.53 9.43
N GLN A 113 8.52 23.73 9.60
CA GLN A 113 7.96 24.49 10.72
C GLN A 113 8.02 23.78 12.08
N ASN A 114 8.43 22.51 12.13
CA ASN A 114 8.58 21.73 13.37
C ASN A 114 10.04 21.35 13.67
N VAL A 115 11.03 22.13 13.25
CA VAL A 115 12.42 21.92 13.65
C VAL A 115 12.69 22.67 14.96
N PRO A 116 13.17 21.98 16.03
CA PRO A 116 13.52 22.64 17.29
C PRO A 116 14.68 23.59 17.09
N GLY A 117 14.45 24.87 17.28
CA GLY A 117 15.48 25.95 17.15
C GLY A 117 14.97 27.35 17.40
N ALA A 118 13.70 27.55 17.76
CA ALA A 118 13.18 28.86 18.19
C ALA A 118 13.16 28.97 19.72
N PRO A 119 13.53 30.12 20.30
CA PRO A 119 13.54 30.34 21.75
C PRO A 119 12.10 30.22 22.30
N ALA A 120 11.97 29.48 23.40
CA ALA A 120 10.72 29.13 24.03
C ALA A 120 10.06 30.34 24.73
N GLU A 121 8.92 30.79 24.23
CA GLU A 121 7.79 31.19 25.08
C GLU A 121 6.68 30.12 24.84
N MET A 122 6.51 29.28 25.85
CA MET A 122 5.56 28.13 25.79
C MET A 122 4.12 28.61 25.85
N GLN A 123 3.54 28.99 24.73
CA GLN A 123 2.13 28.71 24.46
C GLN A 123 2.07 27.27 23.94
N GLN A 124 1.13 26.48 24.47
CA GLN A 124 0.87 25.09 24.01
C GLN A 124 0.40 25.13 22.55
N GLU A 125 1.31 25.30 21.62
CA GLU A 125 1.02 25.16 20.20
C GLU A 125 0.75 23.67 19.92
N ASP A 126 -0.38 23.42 19.34
CA ASP A 126 -0.82 22.07 18.95
C ASP A 126 0.18 21.56 17.89
N ILE A 127 0.89 20.49 18.21
CA ILE A 127 1.91 19.94 17.30
C ILE A 127 1.18 19.35 16.09
N ASP A 128 1.69 19.62 14.88
CA ASP A 128 1.26 18.87 13.71
C ASP A 128 1.54 17.37 13.92
N THR A 129 0.48 16.62 14.02
CA THR A 129 0.53 15.19 14.34
C THR A 129 1.11 14.34 13.23
N GLN A 130 1.20 14.84 11.99
CA GLN A 130 1.58 14.12 10.77
C GLN A 130 0.70 12.88 10.49
N LEU A 131 -0.49 12.82 11.08
CA LEU A 131 -1.45 11.71 10.90
C LEU A 131 -2.34 11.96 9.68
N ASP A 132 -2.54 10.93 8.86
CA ASP A 132 -3.50 11.00 7.75
C ASP A 132 -4.94 10.85 8.27
N PRO A 133 -5.80 11.89 8.16
CA PRO A 133 -7.17 11.87 8.66
C PRO A 133 -8.07 10.83 7.98
N LYS A 134 -7.66 10.26 6.84
CA LYS A 134 -8.39 9.22 6.11
C LYS A 134 -8.21 7.82 6.73
N LEU A 135 -7.12 7.61 7.48
CA LEU A 135 -6.72 6.31 8.01
C LEU A 135 -7.24 6.09 9.44
N THR A 136 -8.55 5.92 9.58
CA THR A 136 -9.24 5.76 10.87
C THR A 136 -9.61 4.31 11.17
N PHE A 137 -10.00 4.00 12.41
CA PHE A 137 -10.59 2.70 12.76
C PHE A 137 -11.90 2.40 12.02
N THR A 138 -12.66 3.42 11.62
CA THR A 138 -13.89 3.24 10.85
C THR A 138 -13.63 2.86 9.40
N THR A 139 -12.45 3.20 8.88
CA THR A 139 -12.01 2.84 7.53
C THR A 139 -11.14 1.58 7.53
N TYR A 140 -10.70 1.12 8.69
CA TYR A 140 -9.91 -0.09 8.88
C TYR A 140 -10.83 -1.30 9.01
N VAL A 141 -10.94 -2.09 7.95
CA VAL A 141 -11.79 -3.28 7.93
C VAL A 141 -11.18 -4.36 8.83
N GLU A 142 -12.01 -4.90 9.75
CA GLU A 142 -11.60 -5.99 10.63
C GLU A 142 -11.77 -7.34 9.94
N GLY A 143 -10.78 -8.21 10.10
CA GLY A 143 -10.79 -9.60 9.66
C GLY A 143 -9.97 -10.46 10.62
N GLU A 144 -9.95 -11.75 10.39
CA GLU A 144 -9.26 -12.71 11.26
C GLU A 144 -7.75 -12.39 11.36
N SER A 145 -7.11 -12.05 10.23
CA SER A 145 -5.67 -11.78 10.12
C SER A 145 -5.21 -10.49 10.83
N ASN A 146 -6.11 -9.57 11.18
CA ASN A 146 -5.76 -8.30 11.81
C ASN A 146 -6.50 -8.03 13.14
N LYS A 147 -7.32 -8.96 13.59
CA LYS A 147 -8.19 -8.80 14.77
C LYS A 147 -7.42 -8.47 16.05
N LEU A 148 -6.35 -9.22 16.34
CA LEU A 148 -5.56 -9.01 17.55
C LEU A 148 -4.86 -7.64 17.53
N PRO A 149 -4.05 -7.27 16.51
CA PRO A 149 -3.41 -5.97 16.48
C PRO A 149 -4.40 -4.80 16.50
N ARG A 150 -5.55 -4.94 15.84
CA ARG A 150 -6.62 -3.92 15.83
C ARG A 150 -7.25 -3.75 17.21
N SER A 151 -7.61 -4.85 17.88
CA SER A 151 -8.25 -4.79 19.21
C SER A 151 -7.32 -4.18 20.26
N VAL A 152 -6.04 -4.58 20.27
CA VAL A 152 -5.04 -3.99 21.16
C VAL A 152 -4.77 -2.52 20.80
N GLY A 153 -4.68 -2.20 19.51
CA GLY A 153 -4.51 -0.82 19.04
C GLY A 153 -5.65 0.10 19.50
N LEU A 154 -6.88 -0.38 19.44
CA LEU A 154 -8.06 0.35 19.95
C LEU A 154 -7.97 0.55 21.47
N SER A 155 -7.63 -0.50 22.23
CA SER A 155 -7.42 -0.40 23.68
C SER A 155 -6.32 0.61 24.05
N ILE A 156 -5.21 0.64 23.30
CA ILE A 156 -4.14 1.62 23.50
C ILE A 156 -4.64 3.05 23.25
N ALA A 157 -5.43 3.25 22.19
CA ALA A 157 -5.97 4.58 21.88
C ALA A 157 -6.97 5.07 22.95
N GLU A 158 -7.76 4.16 23.52
CA GLU A 158 -8.74 4.48 24.56
C GLU A 158 -8.10 4.63 25.95
N HIS A 159 -7.00 3.92 26.22
CA HIS A 159 -6.31 3.94 27.51
C HIS A 159 -4.80 4.19 27.36
N PRO A 160 -4.36 5.35 26.84
CA PRO A 160 -2.95 5.59 26.50
C PRO A 160 -2.03 5.68 27.72
N ASN A 161 -2.56 5.84 28.93
CA ASN A 161 -1.80 5.92 30.18
C ASN A 161 -1.48 4.56 30.79
N THR A 162 -2.06 3.48 30.29
CA THR A 162 -1.77 2.14 30.81
C THR A 162 -0.38 1.70 30.37
N THR A 163 0.33 0.95 31.20
CA THR A 163 1.67 0.42 30.85
C THR A 163 1.59 -0.88 30.05
N GLN A 164 0.39 -1.48 29.97
CA GLN A 164 0.19 -2.70 29.17
C GLN A 164 0.48 -2.45 27.70
N PHE A 165 1.08 -3.42 27.04
CA PHE A 165 1.41 -3.38 25.61
C PHE A 165 2.28 -2.19 25.20
N ASN A 166 3.22 -1.76 26.06
CA ASN A 166 4.16 -0.69 25.74
C ASN A 166 5.60 -1.21 25.74
N PRO A 167 6.35 -1.08 24.63
CA PRO A 167 5.89 -0.60 23.33
C PRO A 167 4.93 -1.57 22.63
N MET A 168 4.15 -1.07 21.68
CA MET A 168 3.48 -1.91 20.69
C MET A 168 4.32 -1.96 19.43
N PHE A 169 4.74 -3.14 19.02
CA PHE A 169 5.49 -3.36 17.80
C PHE A 169 4.62 -4.15 16.82
N VAL A 170 4.22 -3.49 15.72
CA VAL A 170 3.38 -4.08 14.67
C VAL A 170 4.27 -4.46 13.50
N TYR A 171 4.24 -5.71 13.08
CA TYR A 171 5.00 -6.12 11.91
C TYR A 171 4.15 -6.95 10.94
N GLY A 172 4.63 -7.06 9.72
CA GLY A 172 3.98 -7.86 8.68
C GLY A 172 4.40 -7.43 7.28
N PRO A 173 4.03 -8.18 6.25
CA PRO A 173 4.44 -7.92 4.89
C PRO A 173 3.97 -6.55 4.39
N SER A 174 4.59 -6.06 3.29
CA SER A 174 4.15 -4.81 2.66
C SER A 174 2.69 -4.92 2.20
N GLY A 175 1.91 -3.87 2.45
CA GLY A 175 0.49 -3.85 2.07
C GLY A 175 -0.46 -4.58 3.04
N SER A 176 0.00 -5.05 4.21
CA SER A 176 -0.88 -5.69 5.23
C SER A 176 -1.72 -4.69 6.06
N GLY A 177 -1.53 -3.37 5.88
CA GLY A 177 -2.31 -2.35 6.60
C GLY A 177 -1.65 -1.80 7.87
N LYS A 178 -0.34 -1.99 8.09
CA LYS A 178 0.41 -1.47 9.25
C LYS A 178 0.26 0.03 9.43
N THR A 179 0.61 0.80 8.41
CA THR A 179 0.51 2.27 8.41
C THR A 179 -0.90 2.74 8.74
N HIS A 180 -1.93 2.08 8.18
CA HIS A 180 -3.33 2.40 8.48
C HIS A 180 -3.64 2.17 9.96
N LEU A 181 -3.26 1.01 10.52
CA LEU A 181 -3.52 0.69 11.93
C LEU A 181 -2.86 1.70 12.87
N VAL A 182 -1.56 1.99 12.68
CA VAL A 182 -0.85 2.90 13.59
C VAL A 182 -1.35 4.35 13.48
N ASN A 183 -1.76 4.79 12.29
CA ASN A 183 -2.46 6.07 12.11
C ASN A 183 -3.81 6.08 12.83
N ALA A 184 -4.62 5.02 12.66
CA ALA A 184 -5.92 4.92 13.31
C ALA A 184 -5.80 5.01 14.84
N ILE A 185 -4.77 4.38 15.43
CA ILE A 185 -4.49 4.47 16.86
C ILE A 185 -4.18 5.93 17.25
N GLY A 186 -3.30 6.60 16.51
CA GLY A 186 -2.93 7.99 16.77
C GLY A 186 -4.11 8.95 16.67
N LEU A 187 -4.90 8.84 15.60
CA LEU A 187 -6.10 9.67 15.39
C LEU A 187 -7.13 9.45 16.50
N ARG A 188 -7.41 8.19 16.87
CA ARG A 188 -8.36 7.90 17.92
C ARG A 188 -7.91 8.41 19.28
N ALA A 189 -6.61 8.27 19.59
CA ALA A 189 -6.03 8.81 20.81
C ALA A 189 -6.11 10.35 20.87
N LYS A 190 -5.79 11.04 19.76
CA LYS A 190 -5.90 12.50 19.67
C LYS A 190 -7.35 12.99 19.78
N GLN A 191 -8.32 12.25 19.22
CA GLN A 191 -9.74 12.55 19.36
C GLN A 191 -10.23 12.46 20.80
N LEU A 192 -9.81 11.42 21.53
CA LEU A 192 -10.20 11.19 22.91
C LEU A 192 -9.45 12.08 23.91
N TYR A 193 -8.20 12.41 23.60
CA TYR A 193 -7.28 13.18 24.46
C TYR A 193 -6.63 14.31 23.66
N PRO A 194 -7.36 15.38 23.31
CA PRO A 194 -6.84 16.50 22.49
C PRO A 194 -5.59 17.14 23.08
N GLN A 195 -5.44 17.15 24.42
CA GLN A 195 -4.28 17.72 25.12
C GLN A 195 -3.00 16.90 24.99
N LYS A 196 -3.09 15.61 24.55
CA LYS A 196 -1.89 14.79 24.39
C LYS A 196 -1.14 15.15 23.11
N ARG A 197 0.16 15.18 23.23
CA ARG A 197 1.08 15.36 22.10
C ARG A 197 1.27 14.02 21.39
N VAL A 198 0.55 13.84 20.28
CA VAL A 198 0.64 12.65 19.44
C VAL A 198 1.44 12.99 18.20
N LEU A 199 2.46 12.19 17.90
CA LEU A 199 3.30 12.38 16.71
C LEU A 199 3.44 11.06 15.96
N TYR A 200 3.13 11.10 14.67
CA TYR A 200 3.48 10.07 13.70
C TYR A 200 4.72 10.51 12.91
N VAL A 201 5.67 9.63 12.72
CA VAL A 201 6.86 9.90 11.92
C VAL A 201 7.32 8.61 11.23
N SER A 202 7.71 8.70 9.95
CA SER A 202 8.42 7.59 9.33
C SER A 202 9.87 7.56 9.78
N ALA A 203 10.47 6.37 9.83
CA ALA A 203 11.89 6.22 10.19
C ALA A 203 12.81 7.06 9.31
N ARG A 204 12.47 7.20 8.03
CA ARG A 204 13.21 8.04 7.08
C ARG A 204 13.12 9.53 7.44
N LEU A 205 11.92 10.04 7.75
CA LEU A 205 11.72 11.43 8.13
C LEU A 205 12.44 11.74 9.44
N PHE A 206 12.34 10.87 10.45
CA PHE A 206 13.10 10.98 11.69
C PHE A 206 14.60 11.09 11.43
N GLN A 207 15.15 10.24 10.55
CA GLN A 207 16.56 10.28 10.18
C GLN A 207 16.94 11.60 9.51
N THR A 208 16.13 12.11 8.59
CA THR A 208 16.36 13.38 7.91
C THR A 208 16.37 14.53 8.93
N GLN A 209 15.35 14.63 9.76
CA GLN A 209 15.26 15.65 10.82
C GLN A 209 16.45 15.60 11.80
N TYR A 210 16.88 14.38 12.18
CA TYR A 210 18.06 14.21 13.03
C TYR A 210 19.33 14.68 12.34
N THR A 211 19.51 14.36 11.07
CA THR A 211 20.69 14.78 10.29
C THR A 211 20.74 16.31 10.17
N ASP A 212 19.60 16.95 9.89
CA ASP A 212 19.48 18.40 9.81
C ASP A 212 19.78 19.06 11.17
N ALA A 213 19.26 18.49 12.25
CA ALA A 213 19.54 18.99 13.60
C ALA A 213 21.05 18.90 13.95
N VAL A 214 21.73 17.83 13.52
CA VAL A 214 23.19 17.70 13.70
C VAL A 214 23.96 18.75 12.89
N LEU A 215 23.55 18.99 11.64
CA LEU A 215 24.21 20.01 10.78
C LEU A 215 24.08 21.45 11.35
N HIS A 216 22.95 21.72 12.01
CA HIS A 216 22.68 23.02 12.61
C HIS A 216 23.05 23.14 14.11
N ASN A 217 23.76 22.15 14.68
CA ASN A 217 24.10 22.05 16.10
C ASN A 217 22.90 22.10 17.06
N ALA A 218 21.73 21.66 16.60
CA ALA A 218 20.45 21.66 17.33
C ALA A 218 20.07 20.24 17.83
N SER A 219 21.01 19.30 17.99
CA SER A 219 20.76 17.92 18.39
C SER A 219 20.04 17.82 19.74
N ASN A 220 20.31 18.69 20.69
CA ASN A 220 19.66 18.71 21.99
C ASN A 220 18.18 19.12 21.87
N ASP A 221 17.88 20.10 21.05
CA ASP A 221 16.51 20.58 20.81
C ASP A 221 15.67 19.48 20.13
N PHE A 222 16.27 18.78 19.17
CA PHE A 222 15.67 17.60 18.54
C PHE A 222 15.33 16.53 19.58
N ILE A 223 16.27 16.18 20.46
CA ILE A 223 16.04 15.17 21.50
C ILE A 223 14.94 15.65 22.46
N ASN A 224 14.99 16.87 22.94
CA ASN A 224 14.00 17.46 23.84
C ASN A 224 12.60 17.47 23.22
N PHE A 225 12.49 17.83 21.93
CA PHE A 225 11.23 17.78 21.19
C PHE A 225 10.62 16.38 21.22
N TYR A 226 11.37 15.36 20.81
CA TYR A 226 10.86 13.99 20.81
C TYR A 226 10.56 13.44 22.21
N GLN A 227 11.33 13.85 23.22
CA GLN A 227 11.10 13.47 24.62
C GLN A 227 9.83 14.12 25.23
N SER A 228 9.34 15.20 24.65
CA SER A 228 8.11 15.87 25.08
C SER A 228 6.83 15.21 24.54
N ILE A 229 6.93 14.24 23.63
CA ILE A 229 5.80 13.56 23.02
C ILE A 229 5.13 12.58 24.01
N ASP A 230 3.81 12.52 24.01
CA ASP A 230 3.05 11.58 24.85
C ASP A 230 2.80 10.23 24.15
N ILE A 231 2.56 10.26 22.84
CA ILE A 231 2.34 9.09 22.02
C ILE A 231 3.21 9.23 20.77
N LEU A 232 4.29 8.47 20.72
CA LEU A 232 5.21 8.44 19.58
C LEU A 232 4.91 7.22 18.71
N ILE A 233 4.60 7.47 17.45
CA ILE A 233 4.37 6.45 16.42
C ILE A 233 5.49 6.53 15.41
N VAL A 234 6.24 5.44 15.22
CA VAL A 234 7.32 5.36 14.23
C VAL A 234 7.02 4.25 13.24
N ASP A 235 6.90 4.62 11.98
CA ASP A 235 6.64 3.66 10.90
C ASP A 235 7.93 3.35 10.12
N ASP A 236 7.98 2.12 9.56
CA ASP A 236 9.06 1.61 8.74
C ASP A 236 10.44 1.61 9.45
N VAL A 237 10.50 1.17 10.73
CA VAL A 237 11.72 1.18 11.54
C VAL A 237 12.87 0.37 10.94
N GLN A 238 12.62 -0.57 10.02
CA GLN A 238 13.64 -1.31 9.28
C GLN A 238 14.53 -0.39 8.42
N ASP A 239 14.08 0.82 8.05
CA ASP A 239 14.84 1.77 7.25
C ASP A 239 16.05 2.37 8.02
N TRP A 240 16.10 2.17 9.33
CA TRP A 240 17.25 2.58 10.14
C TRP A 240 18.40 1.56 10.15
N ALA A 241 18.27 0.42 9.46
CA ALA A 241 19.33 -0.58 9.37
C ALA A 241 20.67 0.07 8.97
N GLY A 242 21.74 -0.19 9.76
CA GLY A 242 23.06 0.38 9.54
C GLY A 242 23.24 1.87 9.88
N LYS A 243 22.21 2.57 10.40
CA LYS A 243 22.29 3.99 10.76
C LYS A 243 22.65 4.19 12.24
N ALA A 244 23.87 3.81 12.63
CA ALA A 244 24.31 3.73 14.02
C ALA A 244 24.05 5.01 14.84
N LYS A 245 24.27 6.20 14.29
CA LYS A 245 24.05 7.47 15.00
C LYS A 245 22.57 7.72 15.28
N THR A 246 21.71 7.52 14.28
CA THR A 246 20.26 7.64 14.40
C THR A 246 19.70 6.64 15.42
N LEU A 247 20.13 5.37 15.35
CA LEU A 247 19.74 4.31 16.28
C LEU A 247 20.14 4.63 17.72
N ASN A 248 21.34 5.19 17.93
CA ASN A 248 21.78 5.60 19.26
C ASN A 248 20.92 6.73 19.84
N THR A 249 20.62 7.75 19.03
CA THR A 249 19.76 8.88 19.44
C THR A 249 18.34 8.41 19.73
N PHE A 250 17.78 7.55 18.87
CA PHE A 250 16.48 6.97 19.10
C PHE A 250 16.42 6.13 20.38
N PHE A 251 17.49 5.37 20.68
CA PHE A 251 17.58 4.62 21.93
C PHE A 251 17.48 5.51 23.18
N HIS A 252 18.08 6.68 23.17
CA HIS A 252 17.97 7.66 24.28
C HIS A 252 16.54 8.22 24.38
N ILE A 253 15.92 8.58 23.28
CA ILE A 253 14.53 9.05 23.24
C ILE A 253 13.60 7.95 23.72
N PHE A 254 13.73 6.73 23.18
CA PHE A 254 12.93 5.57 23.58
C PHE A 254 12.98 5.34 25.09
N ASN A 255 14.18 5.28 25.68
CA ASN A 255 14.33 5.04 27.11
C ASN A 255 13.70 6.16 27.96
N HIS A 256 13.80 7.41 27.53
CA HIS A 256 13.16 8.52 28.20
C HIS A 256 11.64 8.36 28.18
N LEU A 257 11.05 8.17 27.02
CA LEU A 257 9.60 8.00 26.85
C LEU A 257 9.09 6.79 27.64
N PHE A 258 9.77 5.66 27.52
CA PHE A 258 9.38 4.40 28.20
C PHE A 258 9.40 4.55 29.73
N ARG A 259 10.45 5.15 30.31
CA ARG A 259 10.56 5.39 31.74
C ARG A 259 9.49 6.34 32.29
N ASN A 260 9.09 7.31 31.49
CA ASN A 260 8.06 8.28 31.85
C ASN A 260 6.64 7.82 31.53
N GLY A 261 6.45 6.52 31.21
CA GLY A 261 5.12 5.96 30.91
C GLY A 261 4.47 6.51 29.65
N LYS A 262 5.26 7.13 28.75
CA LYS A 262 4.79 7.61 27.45
C LYS A 262 4.58 6.43 26.49
N ARG A 263 3.66 6.55 25.58
CA ARG A 263 3.29 5.48 24.65
C ARG A 263 4.21 5.46 23.45
N ILE A 264 4.69 4.27 23.09
CA ILE A 264 5.53 4.05 21.91
C ILE A 264 4.88 2.98 21.04
N ILE A 265 4.68 3.30 19.76
CA ILE A 265 4.11 2.40 18.76
C ILE A 265 5.10 2.35 17.58
N LEU A 266 5.49 1.16 17.19
CA LEU A 266 6.48 0.93 16.13
C LEU A 266 5.87 0.04 15.06
N ALA A 267 6.15 0.33 13.78
CA ALA A 267 5.75 -0.53 12.69
C ALA A 267 6.95 -0.93 11.83
N SER A 268 6.94 -2.16 11.31
CA SER A 268 8.03 -2.73 10.51
C SER A 268 7.52 -3.76 9.49
N ASP A 269 8.32 -4.04 8.47
CA ASP A 269 8.04 -5.11 7.51
C ASP A 269 8.38 -6.53 8.06
N ARG A 270 9.13 -6.60 9.18
CA ARG A 270 9.60 -7.85 9.80
C ARG A 270 9.65 -7.74 11.33
N PRO A 271 9.67 -8.88 12.05
CA PRO A 271 9.74 -8.88 13.51
C PRO A 271 11.07 -8.31 14.03
N PRO A 272 11.14 -7.86 15.29
CA PRO A 272 12.35 -7.26 15.87
C PRO A 272 13.59 -8.15 15.74
N VAL A 273 13.46 -9.45 15.90
CA VAL A 273 14.55 -10.42 15.84
C VAL A 273 15.19 -10.57 14.44
N GLU A 274 14.49 -10.16 13.40
CA GLU A 274 14.95 -10.19 12.01
C GLU A 274 15.48 -8.83 11.52
N LEU A 275 15.49 -7.80 12.36
CA LEU A 275 16.02 -6.49 12.02
C LEU A 275 17.54 -6.53 11.97
N LYS A 276 18.10 -6.72 10.77
CA LYS A 276 19.55 -6.75 10.54
C LYS A 276 20.17 -5.38 10.82
N ASP A 277 21.44 -5.38 11.23
CA ASP A 277 22.23 -4.18 11.51
C ASP A 277 21.61 -3.22 12.55
N MET A 278 20.79 -3.77 13.45
CA MET A 278 20.20 -3.05 14.57
C MET A 278 20.82 -3.54 15.89
N PRO A 279 21.21 -2.64 16.81
CA PRO A 279 21.80 -3.02 18.09
C PRO A 279 20.86 -3.90 18.94
N ASP A 280 21.38 -4.96 19.56
CA ASP A 280 20.62 -5.91 20.40
C ASP A 280 19.83 -5.22 21.51
N ARG A 281 20.35 -4.11 22.05
CA ARG A 281 19.68 -3.32 23.07
C ARG A 281 18.35 -2.71 22.58
N LEU A 282 18.24 -2.34 21.27
CA LEU A 282 16.99 -1.87 20.68
C LEU A 282 16.05 -3.02 20.37
N ILE A 283 16.57 -4.13 19.84
CA ILE A 283 15.81 -5.36 19.58
C ILE A 283 15.11 -5.82 20.87
N THR A 284 15.87 -5.88 21.97
CA THR A 284 15.33 -6.23 23.29
C THR A 284 14.25 -5.27 23.76
N ARG A 285 14.41 -3.95 23.51
CA ARG A 285 13.43 -2.93 23.87
C ARG A 285 12.16 -3.04 23.02
N PHE A 286 12.28 -3.29 21.73
CA PHE A 286 11.15 -3.48 20.84
C PHE A 286 10.33 -4.72 21.20
N SER A 287 11.01 -5.73 21.72
CA SER A 287 10.39 -7.01 22.12
C SER A 287 9.82 -7.03 23.54
N CYS A 288 10.09 -6.01 24.39
CA CYS A 288 9.67 -6.04 25.79
C CYS A 288 8.17 -5.77 26.02
N GLY A 289 7.46 -5.27 25.01
CA GLY A 289 6.03 -5.02 25.04
C GLY A 289 5.24 -6.06 24.23
N LEU A 290 4.27 -5.59 23.45
CA LEU A 290 3.52 -6.45 22.52
C LEU A 290 4.17 -6.43 21.16
N VAL A 291 4.54 -7.59 20.65
CA VAL A 291 4.93 -7.79 19.24
C VAL A 291 3.74 -8.46 18.55
N ALA A 292 3.10 -7.73 17.64
CA ALA A 292 1.87 -8.16 16.98
C ALA A 292 2.07 -8.28 15.48
N GLU A 293 1.76 -9.45 14.93
CA GLU A 293 1.82 -9.70 13.49
C GLU A 293 0.53 -9.24 12.80
N LEU A 294 0.69 -8.54 11.67
CA LEU A 294 -0.35 -8.33 10.68
C LEU A 294 -0.10 -9.30 9.54
N GLU A 295 -0.85 -10.37 9.52
CA GLU A 295 -0.77 -11.38 8.47
C GLU A 295 -1.27 -10.82 7.13
N LYS A 296 -0.98 -11.55 6.05
CA LYS A 296 -1.57 -11.24 4.74
C LYS A 296 -3.09 -11.35 4.83
N PRO A 297 -3.83 -10.40 4.24
CA PRO A 297 -5.28 -10.48 4.22
C PRO A 297 -5.72 -11.75 3.47
N ASN A 298 -6.70 -12.47 4.02
CA ASN A 298 -7.35 -13.57 3.33
C ASN A 298 -8.33 -13.02 2.28
N VAL A 299 -8.87 -13.89 1.43
CA VAL A 299 -9.77 -13.50 0.33
C VAL A 299 -11.04 -12.83 0.86
N GLU A 300 -11.58 -13.31 1.97
CA GLU A 300 -12.79 -12.77 2.61
C GLU A 300 -12.55 -11.32 3.06
N LEU A 301 -11.47 -11.04 3.79
CA LEU A 301 -11.09 -9.69 4.19
C LEU A 301 -10.84 -8.79 2.96
N CYS A 302 -10.24 -9.33 1.90
CA CYS A 302 -10.04 -8.60 0.65
C CYS A 302 -11.38 -8.20 0.00
N GLU A 303 -12.36 -9.11 -0.05
CA GLU A 303 -13.72 -8.83 -0.55
C GLU A 303 -14.41 -7.75 0.29
N ASP A 304 -14.27 -7.80 1.60
CA ASP A 304 -14.83 -6.81 2.52
C ASP A 304 -14.19 -5.43 2.34
N ILE A 305 -12.86 -5.37 2.19
CA ILE A 305 -12.12 -4.12 1.93
C ILE A 305 -12.60 -3.50 0.62
N VAL A 306 -12.64 -4.26 -0.48
CA VAL A 306 -13.11 -3.79 -1.78
C VAL A 306 -14.56 -3.34 -1.70
N SER A 307 -15.44 -4.13 -1.08
CA SER A 307 -16.86 -3.79 -0.90
C SER A 307 -17.07 -2.54 -0.05
N SER A 308 -16.25 -2.34 0.98
CA SER A 308 -16.27 -1.13 1.81
C SER A 308 -15.86 0.10 1.01
N GLN A 309 -14.81 -0.01 0.18
CA GLN A 309 -14.36 1.08 -0.67
C GLN A 309 -15.39 1.42 -1.74
N ILE A 310 -15.95 0.42 -2.42
CA ILE A 310 -17.02 0.59 -3.42
C ILE A 310 -18.22 1.34 -2.83
N ARG A 311 -18.63 0.99 -1.60
CA ARG A 311 -19.75 1.66 -0.92
C ARG A 311 -19.43 3.12 -0.59
N LYS A 312 -18.19 3.42 -0.15
CA LYS A 312 -17.75 4.80 0.13
C LYS A 312 -17.75 5.66 -1.12
N ASP A 313 -17.30 5.09 -2.24
CA ASP A 313 -17.15 5.81 -3.51
C ASP A 313 -18.49 5.85 -4.29
N GLY A 314 -19.57 5.23 -3.77
CA GLY A 314 -20.89 5.19 -4.42
C GLY A 314 -20.92 4.45 -5.75
N LEU A 315 -19.99 3.50 -5.93
CA LEU A 315 -19.79 2.79 -7.17
C LEU A 315 -20.69 1.56 -7.28
N LYS A 316 -21.00 1.17 -8.52
CA LYS A 316 -21.71 -0.09 -8.80
C LYS A 316 -20.75 -1.02 -9.54
N ILE A 317 -20.12 -1.94 -8.81
CA ILE A 317 -19.24 -2.97 -9.37
C ILE A 317 -19.92 -4.32 -9.17
N PRO A 318 -20.00 -5.17 -10.21
CA PRO A 318 -20.56 -6.51 -10.10
C PRO A 318 -19.81 -7.38 -9.10
N LYS A 319 -20.50 -8.29 -8.42
CA LYS A 319 -19.91 -9.16 -7.38
C LYS A 319 -18.82 -10.08 -7.91
N ASP A 320 -18.96 -10.59 -9.13
CA ASP A 320 -17.96 -11.41 -9.80
C ASP A 320 -16.64 -10.68 -9.99
N VAL A 321 -16.69 -9.39 -10.30
CA VAL A 321 -15.51 -8.52 -10.39
C VAL A 321 -14.86 -8.32 -9.02
N VAL A 322 -15.65 -8.10 -7.97
CA VAL A 322 -15.15 -7.96 -6.59
C VAL A 322 -14.42 -9.23 -6.15
N SER A 323 -15.05 -10.40 -6.34
CA SER A 323 -14.43 -11.68 -5.99
C SER A 323 -13.18 -11.97 -6.82
N TYR A 324 -13.16 -11.59 -8.10
CA TYR A 324 -11.98 -11.75 -8.94
C TYR A 324 -10.80 -10.89 -8.45
N ILE A 325 -11.04 -9.62 -8.12
CA ILE A 325 -10.00 -8.72 -7.58
C ILE A 325 -9.48 -9.27 -6.26
N ALA A 326 -10.37 -9.65 -5.34
CA ALA A 326 -10.01 -10.18 -4.03
C ALA A 326 -9.17 -11.47 -4.12
N GLN A 327 -9.49 -12.37 -5.03
CA GLN A 327 -8.73 -13.60 -5.26
C GLN A 327 -7.37 -13.34 -5.89
N THR A 328 -7.29 -12.40 -6.83
CA THR A 328 -6.05 -12.12 -7.57
C THR A 328 -5.08 -11.24 -6.77
N CYS A 329 -5.59 -10.30 -5.97
CA CYS A 329 -4.80 -9.35 -5.18
C CYS A 329 -4.73 -9.72 -3.69
N ASN A 330 -4.96 -10.97 -3.32
CA ASN A 330 -5.10 -11.46 -1.93
C ASN A 330 -3.83 -11.35 -1.06
N GLY A 331 -2.76 -10.75 -1.56
CA GLY A 331 -1.51 -10.60 -0.79
C GLY A 331 -1.27 -9.19 -0.25
N SER A 332 -2.00 -8.17 -0.74
CA SER A 332 -1.68 -6.78 -0.47
C SER A 332 -2.89 -5.86 -0.64
N VAL A 333 -3.22 -5.12 0.39
CA VAL A 333 -4.28 -4.09 0.34
C VAL A 333 -3.91 -2.96 -0.64
N ARG A 334 -2.60 -2.67 -0.82
CA ARG A 334 -2.15 -1.69 -1.82
C ARG A 334 -2.48 -2.14 -3.24
N ASP A 335 -2.29 -3.43 -3.54
CA ASP A 335 -2.59 -3.99 -4.86
C ASP A 335 -4.10 -4.00 -5.11
N LEU A 336 -4.92 -4.30 -4.09
CA LEU A 336 -6.37 -4.16 -4.15
C LEU A 336 -6.79 -2.73 -4.52
N GLN A 337 -6.24 -1.74 -3.81
CA GLN A 337 -6.52 -0.33 -4.07
C GLN A 337 -6.05 0.10 -5.46
N GLY A 338 -4.84 -0.33 -5.87
CA GLY A 338 -4.30 -0.09 -7.20
C GLY A 338 -5.17 -0.67 -8.31
N ALA A 339 -5.65 -1.91 -8.14
CA ALA A 339 -6.55 -2.56 -9.09
C ALA A 339 -7.90 -1.83 -9.18
N LEU A 340 -8.49 -1.46 -8.04
CA LEU A 340 -9.75 -0.73 -7.99
C LEU A 340 -9.63 0.65 -8.65
N ASN A 341 -8.60 1.42 -8.31
CA ASN A 341 -8.33 2.73 -8.93
C ASN A 341 -8.08 2.60 -10.44
N GLY A 342 -7.36 1.56 -10.87
CA GLY A 342 -7.16 1.26 -12.28
C GLY A 342 -8.47 0.97 -13.01
N LEU A 343 -9.35 0.16 -12.43
CA LEU A 343 -10.68 -0.14 -13.00
C LEU A 343 -11.52 1.12 -13.15
N LEU A 344 -11.52 1.97 -12.14
CA LEU A 344 -12.23 3.25 -12.16
C LEU A 344 -11.70 4.15 -13.26
N ALA A 345 -10.38 4.31 -13.34
CA ALA A 345 -9.75 5.12 -14.39
C ALA A 345 -10.11 4.62 -15.79
N TYR A 346 -10.04 3.30 -16.03
CA TYR A 346 -10.43 2.72 -17.32
C TYR A 346 -11.90 2.88 -17.62
N SER A 347 -12.79 2.65 -16.65
CA SER A 347 -14.23 2.83 -16.83
C SER A 347 -14.56 4.27 -17.22
N ILE A 348 -13.91 5.23 -16.60
CA ILE A 348 -14.10 6.66 -16.86
C ILE A 348 -13.56 7.05 -18.24
N VAL A 349 -12.30 6.70 -18.55
CA VAL A 349 -11.63 7.10 -19.79
C VAL A 349 -12.29 6.50 -21.03
N TYR A 350 -12.69 5.23 -20.94
CA TYR A 350 -13.22 4.49 -22.09
C TYR A 350 -14.75 4.36 -22.09
N ASN A 351 -15.47 4.99 -21.14
CA ASN A 351 -16.92 4.87 -20.97
C ASN A 351 -17.41 3.42 -21.00
N SER A 352 -16.65 2.54 -20.44
CA SER A 352 -16.98 1.12 -20.43
C SER A 352 -17.54 0.71 -19.09
N ASN A 353 -18.56 -0.16 -19.11
CA ASN A 353 -19.03 -0.79 -17.88
C ASN A 353 -17.90 -1.61 -17.26
N ILE A 354 -17.84 -1.59 -15.92
CA ILE A 354 -16.89 -2.44 -15.20
C ILE A 354 -17.41 -3.89 -15.26
N ASP A 355 -16.75 -4.70 -16.08
CA ASP A 355 -17.02 -6.13 -16.23
C ASP A 355 -15.77 -6.96 -15.90
N ILE A 356 -15.93 -8.25 -15.89
CA ILE A 356 -14.85 -9.19 -15.59
C ILE A 356 -13.68 -9.09 -16.59
N ARG A 357 -13.96 -8.81 -17.87
CA ARG A 357 -12.93 -8.69 -18.92
C ARG A 357 -12.07 -7.46 -18.71
N LEU A 358 -12.69 -6.35 -18.29
CA LEU A 358 -11.97 -5.14 -17.91
C LEU A 358 -11.12 -5.40 -16.65
N ALA A 359 -11.69 -6.08 -15.65
CA ALA A 359 -10.98 -6.46 -14.43
C ALA A 359 -9.73 -7.31 -14.73
N GLU A 360 -9.86 -8.35 -15.55
CA GLU A 360 -8.72 -9.17 -15.97
C GLU A 360 -7.61 -8.36 -16.64
N ARG A 361 -7.97 -7.44 -17.52
CA ARG A 361 -7.01 -6.59 -18.23
C ARG A 361 -6.27 -5.63 -17.31
N VAL A 362 -6.99 -5.00 -16.38
CA VAL A 362 -6.42 -4.00 -15.46
C VAL A 362 -5.57 -4.68 -14.39
N VAL A 363 -6.09 -5.72 -13.76
CA VAL A 363 -5.39 -6.43 -12.69
C VAL A 363 -4.08 -7.05 -13.20
N LYS A 364 -4.08 -7.70 -14.38
CA LYS A 364 -2.84 -8.24 -15.00
C LYS A 364 -1.75 -7.18 -15.24
N ARG A 365 -2.11 -5.91 -15.35
CA ARG A 365 -1.16 -4.80 -15.54
C ARG A 365 -0.74 -4.14 -14.24
N ALA A 366 -1.65 -4.04 -13.27
CA ALA A 366 -1.43 -3.36 -12.00
C ALA A 366 -0.68 -4.24 -10.99
N VAL A 367 -1.02 -5.52 -10.97
CA VAL A 367 -0.38 -6.51 -10.11
C VAL A 367 0.63 -7.26 -10.96
N LYS A 368 1.89 -7.35 -10.52
CA LYS A 368 2.71 -8.50 -10.90
C LYS A 368 1.94 -9.70 -10.37
N VAL A 369 1.07 -10.26 -11.19
CA VAL A 369 0.56 -11.60 -10.93
C VAL A 369 1.83 -12.42 -10.81
N GLU A 370 2.28 -12.68 -9.58
CA GLU A 370 3.07 -13.87 -9.36
C GLU A 370 2.14 -14.93 -9.91
N GLU A 371 2.41 -15.33 -11.17
CA GLU A 371 1.86 -16.59 -11.65
C GLU A 371 2.11 -17.51 -10.50
N SER A 372 1.04 -17.95 -9.83
CA SER A 372 1.13 -18.86 -8.72
C SER A 372 2.03 -19.95 -9.26
N THR A 373 3.29 -19.91 -8.85
CA THR A 373 4.25 -20.92 -9.21
C THR A 373 3.69 -22.13 -8.51
N LYS A 374 2.84 -22.84 -9.24
CA LYS A 374 2.46 -24.20 -8.89
C LYS A 374 3.78 -24.81 -8.51
N VAL A 375 3.95 -25.19 -7.25
CA VAL A 375 5.20 -25.76 -6.78
C VAL A 375 5.42 -26.97 -7.66
N LEU A 376 6.26 -26.78 -8.68
CA LEU A 376 6.52 -27.81 -9.68
C LEU A 376 7.02 -29.04 -8.93
N THR A 377 6.27 -30.13 -8.99
CA THR A 377 6.67 -31.36 -8.31
C THR A 377 7.68 -32.12 -9.17
N LEU A 378 8.53 -32.93 -8.51
CA LEU A 378 9.50 -33.76 -9.23
C LEU A 378 8.80 -34.70 -10.23
N ASP A 379 7.65 -35.23 -9.85
CA ASP A 379 6.88 -36.14 -10.68
C ASP A 379 6.40 -35.45 -11.97
N GLU A 380 5.93 -34.19 -11.89
CA GLU A 380 5.56 -33.40 -13.06
C GLU A 380 6.74 -33.15 -14.00
N VAL A 381 7.93 -32.89 -13.46
CA VAL A 381 9.16 -32.74 -14.28
C VAL A 381 9.53 -34.05 -14.95
N VAL A 382 9.51 -35.17 -14.24
CA VAL A 382 9.82 -36.49 -14.80
C VAL A 382 8.82 -36.89 -15.86
N GLU A 383 7.51 -36.67 -15.64
CA GLU A 383 6.46 -36.96 -16.60
C GLU A 383 6.60 -36.11 -17.88
N ALA A 384 6.90 -34.83 -17.77
CA ALA A 384 7.08 -33.97 -18.93
C ALA A 384 8.27 -34.41 -19.79
N VAL A 385 9.40 -34.73 -19.14
CA VAL A 385 10.58 -35.28 -19.81
C VAL A 385 10.27 -36.63 -20.45
N CYS A 386 9.60 -37.54 -19.75
CA CYS A 386 9.19 -38.84 -20.26
C CYS A 386 8.28 -38.72 -21.50
N SER A 387 7.34 -37.80 -21.46
CA SER A 387 6.44 -37.51 -22.59
C SER A 387 7.18 -37.01 -23.80
N HIS A 388 8.15 -36.11 -23.61
CA HIS A 388 8.97 -35.58 -24.70
C HIS A 388 9.86 -36.63 -25.36
N TYR A 389 10.59 -37.43 -24.54
CA TYR A 389 11.49 -38.50 -25.03
C TYR A 389 10.75 -39.79 -25.40
N LYS A 390 9.43 -39.82 -25.25
CA LYS A 390 8.58 -41.03 -25.49
C LYS A 390 9.05 -42.27 -24.72
N VAL A 391 9.49 -42.06 -23.48
CA VAL A 391 9.95 -43.11 -22.56
C VAL A 391 9.03 -43.22 -21.35
N THR A 392 9.02 -44.35 -20.67
CA THR A 392 8.23 -44.49 -19.44
C THR A 392 9.00 -44.05 -18.21
N VAL A 393 8.30 -43.58 -17.16
CA VAL A 393 8.90 -43.21 -15.88
C VAL A 393 9.67 -44.39 -15.27
N ALA A 394 9.18 -45.60 -15.42
CA ALA A 394 9.87 -46.83 -14.99
C ALA A 394 11.20 -47.04 -15.74
N ALA A 395 11.29 -46.69 -17.02
CA ALA A 395 12.54 -46.77 -17.80
C ALA A 395 13.59 -45.74 -17.35
N VAL A 396 13.14 -44.51 -17.04
CA VAL A 396 14.02 -43.46 -16.50
C VAL A 396 14.60 -43.85 -15.13
N ASN A 397 13.78 -44.47 -14.28
CA ASN A 397 14.20 -44.92 -12.94
C ASN A 397 14.97 -46.25 -12.95
N SER A 398 15.02 -46.94 -14.09
CA SER A 398 15.70 -48.25 -14.22
C SER A 398 17.21 -48.09 -14.22
N LYS A 399 17.93 -49.23 -14.03
CA LYS A 399 19.41 -49.29 -14.19
C LYS A 399 19.87 -49.41 -15.64
N SER A 400 18.92 -49.33 -16.63
CA SER A 400 19.26 -49.45 -18.02
C SER A 400 20.20 -48.36 -18.51
N ARG A 401 21.14 -48.71 -19.40
CA ARG A 401 22.15 -47.82 -20.03
C ARG A 401 21.78 -47.52 -21.48
N LYS A 402 20.55 -47.82 -21.94
CA LYS A 402 20.11 -47.42 -23.29
C LYS A 402 20.19 -45.90 -23.41
N ARG A 403 20.72 -45.40 -24.54
CA ARG A 403 21.02 -44.02 -24.81
C ARG A 403 19.83 -43.09 -24.50
N GLU A 404 18.66 -43.44 -25.00
CA GLU A 404 17.42 -42.66 -24.82
C GLU A 404 17.01 -42.52 -23.32
N TYR A 405 17.16 -43.58 -22.54
CA TYR A 405 16.81 -43.56 -21.09
C TYR A 405 17.83 -42.79 -20.29
N VAL A 406 19.13 -42.81 -20.70
CA VAL A 406 20.18 -42.05 -20.05
C VAL A 406 20.01 -40.57 -20.32
N GLU A 407 19.66 -40.20 -21.55
CA GLU A 407 19.46 -38.80 -21.97
C GLU A 407 18.25 -38.21 -21.24
N ALA A 408 17.10 -38.86 -21.26
CA ALA A 408 15.91 -38.44 -20.52
C ALA A 408 16.19 -38.31 -19.01
N ARG A 409 16.96 -39.23 -18.43
CA ARG A 409 17.33 -39.19 -17.01
C ARG A 409 18.24 -38.00 -16.70
N GLN A 410 19.22 -37.68 -17.54
CA GLN A 410 20.11 -36.53 -17.38
C GLN A 410 19.35 -35.21 -17.45
N VAL A 411 18.43 -35.09 -18.41
CA VAL A 411 17.56 -33.90 -18.55
C VAL A 411 16.61 -33.76 -17.35
N ALA A 412 15.99 -34.86 -16.89
CA ALA A 412 15.13 -34.81 -15.70
C ALA A 412 15.89 -34.41 -14.42
N MET A 413 17.12 -34.90 -14.22
CA MET A 413 17.97 -34.48 -13.11
C MET A 413 18.36 -33.02 -13.17
N TYR A 414 18.72 -32.54 -14.36
CA TYR A 414 19.06 -31.14 -14.61
C TYR A 414 17.87 -30.22 -14.32
N LEU A 415 16.69 -30.52 -14.88
CA LEU A 415 15.48 -29.71 -14.68
C LEU A 415 15.01 -29.72 -13.22
N ALA A 416 15.13 -30.86 -12.52
CA ALA A 416 14.82 -30.93 -11.09
C ALA A 416 15.70 -30.00 -10.25
N GLN A 417 17.00 -29.91 -10.55
CA GLN A 417 17.88 -28.97 -9.87
C GLN A 417 17.65 -27.51 -10.27
N LYS A 418 17.44 -27.24 -11.55
CA LYS A 418 17.26 -25.89 -12.10
C LYS A 418 15.92 -25.28 -11.69
N LEU A 419 14.82 -26.00 -11.84
CA LEU A 419 13.45 -25.47 -11.66
C LEU A 419 12.92 -25.64 -10.22
N ILE A 420 13.21 -26.79 -9.57
CA ILE A 420 12.73 -27.08 -8.20
C ILE A 420 13.79 -26.70 -7.15
N LYS A 421 15.03 -26.40 -7.56
CA LYS A 421 16.18 -26.16 -6.67
C LYS A 421 16.44 -27.30 -5.67
N MET A 422 16.16 -28.53 -6.07
CA MET A 422 16.31 -29.71 -5.22
C MET A 422 17.77 -30.11 -5.08
N PRO A 423 18.29 -30.42 -3.87
CA PRO A 423 19.66 -30.88 -3.66
C PRO A 423 19.97 -32.15 -4.44
N ALA A 424 21.18 -32.26 -5.02
CA ALA A 424 21.60 -33.41 -5.84
C ALA A 424 21.42 -34.76 -5.13
N SER A 425 21.67 -34.83 -3.83
CA SER A 425 21.47 -36.04 -3.01
C SER A 425 20.01 -36.50 -2.99
N ARG A 426 19.05 -35.57 -2.99
CA ARG A 426 17.61 -35.87 -2.98
C ARG A 426 17.13 -36.24 -4.38
N VAL A 427 17.59 -35.52 -5.41
CA VAL A 427 17.31 -35.83 -6.82
C VAL A 427 17.77 -37.23 -7.17
N GLY A 428 19.00 -37.62 -6.78
CA GLY A 428 19.53 -38.95 -7.04
C GLY A 428 18.74 -40.09 -6.40
N LYS A 429 18.31 -39.90 -5.14
CA LYS A 429 17.45 -40.89 -4.45
C LYS A 429 16.12 -41.11 -5.14
N LEU A 430 15.51 -40.05 -5.63
CA LEU A 430 14.17 -40.09 -6.25
C LEU A 430 14.20 -40.49 -7.73
N ILE A 431 15.28 -40.18 -8.48
CA ILE A 431 15.42 -40.56 -9.89
C ILE A 431 16.40 -41.73 -10.01
N GLY A 432 15.87 -42.93 -9.87
CA GLY A 432 16.58 -44.18 -10.11
C GLY A 432 17.61 -44.61 -9.05
N ASN A 433 17.47 -44.09 -7.80
CA ASN A 433 18.34 -44.38 -6.65
C ASN A 433 19.86 -44.30 -6.99
N ARG A 434 20.29 -43.09 -7.38
CA ARG A 434 21.65 -42.77 -7.81
C ARG A 434 22.37 -41.91 -6.79
N ASP A 435 23.70 -42.02 -6.78
CA ASP A 435 24.55 -41.19 -5.91
C ASP A 435 24.54 -39.72 -6.38
N HIS A 436 24.77 -38.80 -5.45
CA HIS A 436 24.85 -37.37 -5.73
C HIS A 436 25.92 -37.03 -6.78
N SER A 437 27.05 -37.75 -6.82
CA SER A 437 28.07 -37.62 -7.85
C SER A 437 27.56 -37.90 -9.27
N THR A 438 26.70 -38.91 -9.41
CA THR A 438 26.05 -39.22 -10.68
C THR A 438 25.11 -38.09 -11.16
N VAL A 439 24.41 -37.46 -10.22
CA VAL A 439 23.53 -36.32 -10.54
C VAL A 439 24.35 -35.12 -10.99
N ILE A 440 25.42 -34.77 -10.24
CA ILE A 440 26.34 -33.67 -10.60
C ILE A 440 26.93 -33.90 -11.99
N HIS A 441 27.49 -35.09 -12.23
CA HIS A 441 28.01 -35.41 -13.55
C HIS A 441 26.99 -35.32 -14.67
N SER A 442 25.74 -35.73 -14.41
CA SER A 442 24.64 -35.66 -15.36
C SER A 442 24.26 -34.22 -15.67
N THR A 443 24.17 -33.35 -14.67
CA THR A 443 23.84 -31.94 -14.85
C THR A 443 24.95 -31.16 -15.57
N THR A 444 26.21 -31.39 -15.21
CA THR A 444 27.37 -30.79 -15.92
C THR A 444 27.37 -31.17 -17.40
N LYS A 445 27.08 -32.46 -17.70
CA LYS A 445 27.03 -32.92 -19.11
C LYS A 445 25.91 -32.26 -19.90
N VAL A 446 24.75 -32.04 -19.29
CA VAL A 446 23.63 -31.31 -19.92
C VAL A 446 24.04 -29.83 -20.13
N GLU A 447 24.67 -29.18 -19.16
CA GLU A 447 25.15 -27.80 -19.27
C GLU A 447 26.22 -27.62 -20.34
N GLU A 448 27.13 -28.57 -20.48
CA GLU A 448 28.15 -28.56 -21.53
C GLU A 448 27.50 -28.70 -22.90
N ARG A 449 26.50 -29.60 -23.06
CA ARG A 449 25.79 -29.79 -24.29
C ARG A 449 24.97 -28.56 -24.71
N LEU A 450 24.34 -27.89 -23.75
CA LEU A 450 23.59 -26.65 -23.98
C LEU A 450 24.45 -25.50 -24.56
N LYS A 451 25.77 -25.52 -24.34
CA LYS A 451 26.68 -24.50 -24.87
C LYS A 451 27.05 -24.71 -26.32
N VAL A 452 26.89 -25.93 -26.81
CA VAL A 452 27.40 -26.35 -28.14
C VAL A 452 26.29 -26.76 -29.11
N ASP A 453 25.17 -27.26 -28.59
CA ASP A 453 24.07 -27.86 -29.35
C ASP A 453 22.82 -26.99 -29.27
N VAL A 454 22.55 -26.22 -30.33
CA VAL A 454 21.42 -25.29 -30.43
C VAL A 454 20.09 -26.06 -30.48
N GLU A 455 20.02 -27.18 -31.21
CA GLU A 455 18.81 -28.00 -31.29
C GLU A 455 18.43 -28.56 -29.93
N PHE A 456 19.39 -28.99 -29.14
CA PHE A 456 19.17 -29.49 -27.79
C PHE A 456 18.74 -28.34 -26.84
N SER A 457 19.23 -27.13 -27.05
CA SER A 457 18.79 -25.93 -26.28
C SER A 457 17.33 -25.58 -26.55
N ASP A 458 16.91 -25.65 -27.83
CA ASP A 458 15.52 -25.39 -28.24
C ASP A 458 14.58 -26.51 -27.70
N GLU A 459 15.03 -27.76 -27.75
CA GLU A 459 14.33 -28.91 -27.19
C GLU A 459 14.07 -28.73 -25.67
N LEU A 460 15.12 -28.38 -24.91
CA LEU A 460 15.01 -28.14 -23.48
C LEU A 460 14.10 -26.96 -23.15
N THR A 461 14.16 -25.88 -23.93
CA THR A 461 13.30 -24.70 -23.79
C THR A 461 11.83 -25.07 -24.05
N SER A 462 11.56 -25.97 -25.00
CA SER A 462 10.22 -26.49 -25.26
C SER A 462 9.66 -27.26 -24.06
N ILE A 463 10.47 -28.14 -23.44
CA ILE A 463 10.08 -28.88 -22.22
C ILE A 463 9.83 -27.92 -21.07
N GLU A 464 10.72 -26.93 -20.83
CA GLU A 464 10.54 -25.89 -19.79
C GLU A 464 9.27 -25.08 -19.99
N SER A 465 8.97 -24.71 -21.24
CA SER A 465 7.74 -23.98 -21.59
C SER A 465 6.49 -24.81 -21.34
N GLY A 466 6.52 -26.11 -21.67
CA GLY A 466 5.43 -27.04 -21.39
C GLY A 466 5.17 -27.24 -19.90
N LEU A 467 6.21 -27.19 -19.07
CA LEU A 467 6.09 -27.23 -17.60
C LEU A 467 5.50 -25.95 -17.01
N LYS A 468 5.78 -24.77 -17.62
CA LYS A 468 5.23 -23.49 -17.21
C LYS A 468 3.78 -23.26 -17.66
N VAL A 469 3.35 -23.91 -18.73
CA VAL A 469 2.01 -23.72 -19.35
C VAL A 469 0.97 -24.72 -18.85
N LYS A 470 1.34 -25.84 -18.22
CA LYS A 470 0.36 -26.73 -17.59
C LYS A 470 -0.23 -26.09 -16.34
N LYS A 471 -1.24 -25.23 -16.57
CA LYS A 471 -2.17 -24.71 -15.57
C LYS A 471 -3.28 -25.71 -15.30
#